data_9c211229ae74eb926a0c072ac21ed023
#
_entry.id   9c211229ae74eb926a0c072ac21ed023
#
_cell.length_a   1.000
_cell.length_b   1.000
_cell.length_c   1.000
_cell.angle_alpha   90.00
_cell.angle_beta   90.00
_cell.angle_gamma   90.00
#
_symmetry.space_group_name_H-M   'P 1'
#
loop_
_entity.id
_entity.type
_entity.pdbx_description
1 polymer ?
#
loop_
_entity_poly.entity_id
_entity_poly.type
_entity_poly.pdbx_seq_one_letter_code
_entity_poly.pdbx_strand_id
1 'polypeptide(L)'
;MLYDEIRRLYSWCRANRIPCTIEPLFDGFKICFADGADIIQHQYSYGAENGCVEPAGIDAEVDYSAVPLVEMEKIFMKKYCKTS
;
A
#
# COMPACT_ATOMS: atom_id res chain seq x y z
N MET A 1 -16.36 5.14 -4.46
CA MET A 1 -15.42 4.90 -5.58
C MET A 1 -14.63 3.64 -5.28
N LEU A 2 -14.39 2.81 -6.29
CA LEU A 2 -13.61 1.59 -6.10
C LEU A 2 -12.18 1.91 -5.73
N TYR A 3 -11.64 1.10 -4.84
CA TYR A 3 -10.21 1.15 -4.47
C TYR A 3 -9.81 2.46 -3.80
N ASP A 4 -10.68 2.97 -2.93
CA ASP A 4 -10.38 4.15 -2.13
C ASP A 4 -9.20 3.92 -1.18
N GLU A 5 -9.04 2.68 -0.71
CA GLU A 5 -8.02 2.36 0.29
C GLU A 5 -6.62 2.66 -0.20
N ILE A 6 -6.29 2.25 -1.43
CA ILE A 6 -4.94 2.51 -1.95
C ILE A 6 -4.71 4.00 -2.19
N ARG A 7 -5.75 4.72 -2.57
CA ARG A 7 -5.65 6.18 -2.76
C ARG A 7 -5.45 6.88 -1.42
N ARG A 8 -6.16 6.44 -0.38
CA ARG A 8 -5.96 6.96 0.98
C ARG A 8 -4.58 6.64 1.49
N LEU A 9 -4.09 5.43 1.22
CA LEU A 9 -2.75 5.03 1.62
C LEU A 9 -1.70 5.90 0.96
N TYR A 10 -1.86 6.18 -0.33
CA TYR A 10 -0.95 7.08 -1.04
C TYR A 10 -0.92 8.46 -0.39
N SER A 11 -2.09 9.03 -0.10
CA SER A 11 -2.18 10.34 0.56
C SER A 11 -1.52 10.31 1.93
N TRP A 12 -1.74 9.24 2.68
CA TRP A 12 -1.13 9.05 3.99
C TRP A 12 0.39 8.99 3.90
N CYS A 13 0.91 8.25 2.91
CA CYS A 13 2.36 8.15 2.69
C CYS A 13 2.95 9.52 2.38
N ARG A 14 2.28 10.29 1.50
CA ARG A 14 2.74 11.63 1.15
C ARG A 14 2.73 12.55 2.37
N ALA A 15 1.69 12.48 3.18
CA ALA A 15 1.60 13.29 4.40
C ALA A 15 2.69 12.95 5.41
N ASN A 16 3.16 11.71 5.40
CA ASN A 16 4.22 11.25 6.30
C ASN A 16 5.61 11.30 5.65
N ARG A 17 5.72 11.96 4.49
CA ARG A 17 6.98 12.16 3.77
C ARG A 17 7.66 10.86 3.37
N ILE A 18 6.87 9.85 3.05
CA ILE A 18 7.38 8.59 2.52
C ILE A 18 7.44 8.71 0.99
N PRO A 19 8.64 8.68 0.38
CA PRO A 19 8.75 8.84 -1.07
C PRO A 19 8.06 7.71 -1.81
N CYS A 20 7.09 8.04 -2.64
CA CYS A 20 6.37 7.06 -3.43
C CYS A 20 5.65 7.73 -4.61
N THR A 21 5.26 6.91 -5.58
CA THR A 21 4.45 7.34 -6.71
C THR A 21 3.25 6.41 -6.81
N ILE A 22 2.19 6.89 -7.46
CA ILE A 22 1.01 6.07 -7.71
C ILE A 22 0.74 6.06 -9.21
N GLU A 23 0.36 4.91 -9.73
CA GLU A 23 0.04 4.78 -11.15
C GLU A 23 -1.16 3.86 -11.34
N PRO A 24 -1.93 4.03 -12.42
CA PRO A 24 -3.03 3.13 -12.72
C PRO A 24 -2.52 1.72 -13.03
N LEU A 25 -3.26 0.71 -12.58
CA LEU A 25 -2.98 -0.69 -12.89
C LEU A 25 -4.31 -1.43 -12.97
N PHE A 26 -4.64 -1.95 -14.16
CA PHE A 26 -5.94 -2.55 -14.43
C PHE A 26 -7.05 -1.53 -14.09
N ASP A 27 -8.02 -1.92 -13.29
CA ASP A 27 -9.09 -1.02 -12.85
C ASP A 27 -8.77 -0.27 -11.55
N GLY A 28 -7.57 -0.49 -11.00
CA GLY A 28 -7.14 0.10 -9.74
C GLY A 28 -5.83 0.84 -9.85
N PHE A 29 -4.97 0.66 -8.85
CA PHE A 29 -3.73 1.43 -8.73
C PHE A 29 -2.59 0.62 -8.15
N LYS A 30 -1.38 1.11 -8.39
CA LYS A 30 -0.14 0.59 -7.82
C LYS A 30 0.64 1.76 -7.22
N ILE A 31 1.07 1.60 -5.98
CA ILE A 31 2.00 2.54 -5.34
C ILE A 31 3.39 1.95 -5.40
N CYS A 32 4.34 2.72 -5.91
CA CYS A 32 5.74 2.29 -6.03
C CYS A 32 6.61 3.09 -5.06
N PHE A 33 7.50 2.40 -4.36
CA PHE A 33 8.41 3.00 -3.39
C PHE A 33 9.84 3.00 -3.94
N ALA A 34 10.67 3.91 -3.40
CA ALA A 34 12.04 4.10 -3.89
C ALA A 34 12.91 2.85 -3.74
N ASP A 35 12.62 1.99 -2.78
CA ASP A 35 13.38 0.77 -2.53
C ASP A 35 12.96 -0.42 -3.40
N GLY A 36 12.03 -0.21 -4.33
CA GLY A 36 11.53 -1.25 -5.22
C GLY A 36 10.32 -1.99 -4.71
N ALA A 37 9.87 -1.70 -3.50
CA ALA A 37 8.63 -2.26 -2.98
C ALA A 37 7.41 -1.65 -3.68
N ASP A 38 6.29 -2.36 -3.66
CA ASP A 38 5.05 -1.82 -4.20
C ASP A 38 3.84 -2.34 -3.44
N ILE A 39 2.71 -1.67 -3.65
CA ILE A 39 1.42 -2.07 -3.10
C ILE A 39 0.39 -1.89 -4.20
N ILE A 40 -0.48 -2.89 -4.35
CA ILE A 40 -1.52 -2.87 -5.38
C ILE A 40 -2.90 -3.02 -4.76
N GLN A 41 -3.89 -2.45 -5.45
CA GLN A 41 -5.30 -2.73 -5.18
C GLN A 41 -6.04 -2.61 -6.52
N HIS A 42 -6.49 -3.72 -7.04
CA HIS A 42 -7.23 -3.79 -8.31
C HIS A 42 -8.03 -5.09 -8.34
N GLN A 43 -8.73 -5.33 -9.45
CA GLN A 43 -9.65 -6.47 -9.55
C GLN A 43 -8.98 -7.83 -9.35
N TYR A 44 -7.68 -7.94 -9.52
CA TYR A 44 -6.96 -9.21 -9.37
C TYR A 44 -6.14 -9.30 -8.09
N SER A 45 -6.08 -8.22 -7.29
CA SER A 45 -5.29 -8.25 -6.06
C SER A 45 -6.08 -8.94 -4.94
N TYR A 46 -5.36 -9.53 -3.98
CA TYR A 46 -6.00 -10.21 -2.87
C TYR A 46 -6.70 -9.22 -1.94
N GLY A 47 -7.95 -9.50 -1.62
CA GLY A 47 -8.70 -8.73 -0.65
C GLY A 47 -9.23 -7.39 -1.14
N ALA A 48 -9.10 -7.08 -2.43
CA ALA A 48 -9.56 -5.79 -2.97
C ALA A 48 -11.06 -5.59 -2.71
N GLU A 49 -11.86 -6.65 -2.85
CA GLU A 49 -13.30 -6.60 -2.61
C GLU A 49 -13.65 -6.33 -1.14
N ASN A 50 -12.71 -6.53 -0.23
CA ASN A 50 -12.88 -6.27 1.20
C ASN A 50 -12.13 -5.02 1.67
N GLY A 51 -11.71 -4.17 0.73
CA GLY A 51 -11.02 -2.94 1.07
C GLY A 51 -9.58 -3.14 1.52
N CYS A 52 -8.96 -4.27 1.15
CA CYS A 52 -7.57 -4.56 1.51
C CYS A 52 -6.63 -4.29 0.34
N VAL A 53 -5.37 -4.00 0.66
CA VAL A 53 -4.31 -3.83 -0.33
C VAL A 53 -3.36 -5.01 -0.28
N GLU A 54 -2.60 -5.21 -1.34
CA GLU A 54 -1.66 -6.32 -1.44
C GLU A 54 -0.24 -5.78 -1.58
N PRO A 55 0.60 -5.90 -0.54
CA PRO A 55 1.99 -5.42 -0.60
C PRO A 55 2.94 -6.43 -1.23
N ALA A 56 4.07 -5.92 -1.73
CA ALA A 56 5.18 -6.74 -2.21
C ALA A 56 6.49 -6.02 -1.88
N GLY A 57 7.40 -6.71 -1.20
CA GLY A 57 8.68 -6.15 -0.80
C GLY A 57 8.61 -5.22 0.39
N ILE A 58 7.52 -5.24 1.15
CA ILE A 58 7.34 -4.40 2.33
C ILE A 58 7.74 -5.14 3.60
N ASP A 59 7.13 -6.31 3.81
CA ASP A 59 7.37 -7.15 4.99
C ASP A 59 7.01 -8.58 4.60
N ALA A 60 7.97 -9.48 4.74
CA ALA A 60 7.81 -10.87 4.31
C ALA A 60 6.59 -11.55 4.94
N GLU A 61 6.19 -11.14 6.14
CA GLU A 61 5.05 -11.74 6.82
C GLU A 61 3.71 -11.40 6.18
N VAL A 62 3.63 -10.25 5.50
CA VAL A 62 2.36 -9.78 4.92
C VAL A 62 2.41 -9.67 3.39
N ASP A 63 3.59 -9.76 2.79
CA ASP A 63 3.73 -9.65 1.34
C ASP A 63 2.84 -10.66 0.63
N TYR A 64 2.21 -10.22 -0.46
CA TYR A 64 1.33 -11.03 -1.31
C TYR A 64 0.07 -11.51 -0.60
N SER A 65 -0.33 -10.83 0.48
CA SER A 65 -1.58 -11.14 1.18
C SER A 65 -2.49 -9.91 1.24
N ALA A 66 -3.74 -10.13 1.63
CA ALA A 66 -4.71 -9.05 1.79
C ALA A 66 -4.47 -8.35 3.12
N VAL A 67 -4.12 -7.06 3.08
CA VAL A 67 -3.77 -6.30 4.27
C VAL A 67 -4.70 -5.10 4.39
N PRO A 68 -5.41 -4.95 5.52
CA PRO A 68 -6.26 -3.77 5.74
C PRO A 68 -5.43 -2.49 5.84
N LEU A 69 -6.04 -1.37 5.47
CA LEU A 69 -5.36 -0.07 5.46
C LEU A 69 -4.69 0.26 6.80
N VAL A 70 -5.41 0.05 7.89
CA VAL A 70 -4.88 0.35 9.24
C VAL A 70 -3.62 -0.46 9.53
N GLU A 71 -3.60 -1.73 9.11
CA GLU A 71 -2.43 -2.60 9.29
C GLU A 71 -1.25 -2.12 8.46
N MET A 72 -1.50 -1.71 7.21
CA MET A 72 -0.45 -1.16 6.36
C MET A 72 0.16 0.10 6.97
N GLU A 73 -0.66 0.97 7.53
CA GLU A 73 -0.18 2.19 8.17
C GLU A 73 0.75 1.86 9.33
N LYS A 74 0.40 0.87 10.15
CA LYS A 74 1.24 0.43 11.26
C LYS A 74 2.59 -0.12 10.77
N ILE A 75 2.56 -0.91 9.71
CA ILE A 75 3.77 -1.48 9.11
C ILE A 75 4.67 -0.37 8.59
N PHE A 76 4.09 0.63 7.92
CA PHE A 76 4.84 1.75 7.39
C PHE A 76 5.45 2.61 8.49
N MET A 77 4.75 2.79 9.60
CA MET A 77 5.31 3.52 10.73
C MET A 77 6.58 2.85 11.25
N LYS A 78 6.59 1.52 11.28
CA LYS A 78 7.79 0.78 11.70
C LYS A 78 8.90 0.84 10.65
N LYS A 79 8.54 0.78 9.37
CA LYS A 79 9.53 0.66 8.29
C LYS A 79 10.11 2.01 7.89
N TYR A 80 9.28 3.03 7.75
CA TYR A 80 9.68 4.31 7.15
C TYR A 80 9.69 5.47 8.13
N CYS A 81 8.96 5.40 9.22
CA CYS A 81 8.84 6.48 10.19
C CYS A 81 9.49 6.10 11.51
N LYS A 82 10.73 5.60 11.43
CA LYS A 82 11.47 5.24 12.64
C LYS A 82 11.88 6.48 13.37
N THR A 83 11.23 6.75 14.48
CA THR A 83 11.72 7.73 15.44
C THR A 83 12.59 6.97 16.42
N SER A 84 13.80 7.37 16.47
CA SER A 84 14.71 6.83 17.47
C SER A 84 14.25 7.27 18.88
#